data_f18c538b788754a858db4b94dafef619
#
_entry.id   f18c538b788754a858db4b94dafef619
#
_cell.length_a   1.000
_cell.length_b   1.000
_cell.length_c   1.000
_cell.angle_alpha   90.00
_cell.angle_beta   90.00
_cell.angle_gamma   90.00
#
_symmetry.space_group_name_H-M   'P 1'
#
loop_
_entity.id
_entity.type
_entity.pdbx_description
1 polymer ?
#
loop_
_entity_poly.entity_id
_entity_poly.type
_entity_poly.pdbx_seq_one_letter_code
_entity_poly.pdbx_strand_id
1 'polypeptide(L)'
;MMLNIILLVLFVVGAVWTMMTTRLLHSAVGLAFTSAVLTVLMFQLDSPLAAVFELSVCSGLVSAIFISTIMLTKRVTAEELIVRRKIRMAYFWFLPIVVVAAAIVLSLIHIPVDFKLPEPPAENNVKNIMWNLRHLDLLGQIAILLTGVFGVVTLFKEWKHD
;
A
#
# COMPACT_ATOMS: atom_id res chain seq x y z
N MET A 1 -12.22 14.55 15.14
CA MET A 1 -12.69 13.16 15.31
C MET A 1 -13.53 12.68 14.14
N MET A 2 -14.61 13.37 13.76
CA MET A 2 -15.45 12.97 12.60
C MET A 2 -14.67 12.88 11.29
N LEU A 3 -13.79 13.84 10.98
CA LEU A 3 -12.99 13.84 9.75
C LEU A 3 -12.11 12.58 9.62
N ASN A 4 -11.47 12.17 10.71
CA ASN A 4 -10.61 10.98 10.69
C ASN A 4 -11.40 9.69 10.43
N ILE A 5 -12.62 9.60 10.97
CA ILE A 5 -13.49 8.45 10.71
C ILE A 5 -13.90 8.42 9.24
N ILE A 6 -14.27 9.57 8.67
CA ILE A 6 -14.62 9.68 7.25
C ILE A 6 -13.44 9.27 6.36
N LEU A 7 -12.23 9.75 6.67
CA LEU A 7 -11.02 9.40 5.92
C LEU A 7 -10.68 7.91 6.03
N LEU A 8 -10.83 7.31 7.22
CA LEU A 8 -10.63 5.88 7.42
C LEU A 8 -11.63 5.04 6.62
N VAL A 9 -12.90 5.42 6.65
CA VAL A 9 -13.93 4.74 5.85
C VAL A 9 -13.63 4.87 4.36
N LEU A 10 -13.26 6.07 3.91
CA LEU A 10 -12.90 6.34 2.52
C LEU A 10 -11.67 5.52 2.09
N PHE A 11 -10.67 5.38 2.97
CA PHE A 11 -9.49 4.55 2.75
C PHE A 11 -9.86 3.07 2.57
N VAL A 12 -10.67 2.52 3.49
CA VAL A 12 -11.10 1.11 3.43
C VAL A 12 -11.94 0.85 2.18
N VAL A 13 -12.90 1.73 1.87
CA VAL A 13 -13.73 1.63 0.67
C VAL A 13 -12.88 1.71 -0.60
N GLY A 14 -11.93 2.64 -0.66
CA GLY A 14 -10.98 2.78 -1.77
C GLY A 14 -10.13 1.53 -1.96
N ALA A 15 -9.59 0.97 -0.88
CA ALA A 15 -8.79 -0.25 -0.91
C ALA A 15 -9.61 -1.45 -1.40
N VAL A 16 -10.81 -1.66 -0.87
CA VAL A 16 -11.70 -2.74 -1.31
C VAL A 16 -12.08 -2.57 -2.78
N TRP A 17 -12.43 -1.35 -3.20
CA TRP A 17 -12.76 -1.07 -4.60
C TRP A 17 -11.58 -1.37 -5.54
N THR A 18 -10.37 -0.98 -5.16
CA THR A 18 -9.13 -1.26 -5.89
C THR A 18 -8.91 -2.75 -6.08
N MET A 19 -9.10 -3.54 -5.03
CA MET A 19 -8.94 -5.00 -5.06
C MET A 19 -10.03 -5.71 -5.86
N MET A 20 -11.26 -5.20 -5.85
CA MET A 20 -12.40 -5.80 -6.57
C MET A 20 -12.40 -5.46 -8.06
N THR A 21 -11.65 -4.45 -8.48
CA THR A 21 -11.61 -4.02 -9.88
C THR A 21 -10.86 -5.02 -10.76
N THR A 22 -11.47 -5.40 -11.88
CA THR A 22 -10.91 -6.39 -12.82
C THR A 22 -10.00 -5.77 -13.89
N ARG A 23 -10.16 -4.47 -14.15
CA ARG A 23 -9.34 -3.74 -15.12
C ARG A 23 -8.10 -3.19 -14.43
N LEU A 24 -6.92 -3.60 -14.89
CA LEU A 24 -5.64 -3.18 -14.30
C LEU A 24 -5.48 -1.65 -14.21
N LEU A 25 -5.92 -0.92 -15.23
CA LEU A 25 -5.84 0.54 -15.23
C LEU A 25 -6.69 1.15 -14.10
N HIS A 26 -7.92 0.67 -13.91
CA HIS A 26 -8.78 1.17 -12.84
C HIS A 26 -8.23 0.79 -11.45
N SER A 27 -7.61 -0.39 -11.35
CA SER A 27 -6.93 -0.82 -10.11
C SER A 27 -5.72 0.09 -9.80
N ALA A 28 -4.92 0.46 -10.81
CA ALA A 28 -3.79 1.38 -10.63
C ALA A 28 -4.26 2.79 -10.19
N VAL A 29 -5.31 3.31 -10.82
CA VAL A 29 -5.91 4.59 -10.42
C VAL A 29 -6.53 4.52 -9.01
N GLY A 30 -7.19 3.41 -8.69
CA GLY A 30 -7.73 3.16 -7.34
C GLY A 30 -6.63 3.10 -6.28
N LEU A 31 -5.49 2.48 -6.59
CA LEU A 31 -4.32 2.45 -5.72
C LEU A 31 -3.79 3.87 -5.46
N ALA A 32 -3.63 4.67 -6.51
CA ALA A 32 -3.19 6.06 -6.38
C ALA A 32 -4.14 6.88 -5.51
N PHE A 33 -5.45 6.73 -5.71
CA PHE A 33 -6.47 7.40 -4.90
C PHE A 33 -6.41 6.96 -3.43
N THR A 34 -6.32 5.66 -3.17
CA THR A 34 -6.23 5.10 -1.81
C THR A 34 -4.98 5.60 -1.09
N SER A 35 -3.83 5.65 -1.78
CA SER A 35 -2.58 6.20 -1.28
C SER A 35 -2.68 7.70 -0.98
N ALA A 36 -3.37 8.47 -1.83
CA ALA A 36 -3.61 9.89 -1.55
C ALA A 36 -4.47 10.11 -0.29
N VAL A 37 -5.49 9.28 -0.07
CA VAL A 37 -6.29 9.32 1.16
C VAL A 37 -5.44 8.94 2.38
N LEU A 38 -4.57 7.93 2.26
CA LEU A 38 -3.63 7.54 3.32
C LEU A 38 -2.67 8.69 3.66
N THR A 39 -2.19 9.41 2.65
CA THR A 39 -1.35 10.61 2.85
C THR A 39 -2.06 11.65 3.72
N VAL A 40 -3.33 11.94 3.45
CA VAL A 40 -4.10 12.89 4.27
C VAL A 40 -4.25 12.38 5.69
N LEU A 41 -4.49 11.08 5.89
CA LEU A 41 -4.53 10.47 7.21
C LEU A 41 -3.20 10.61 7.96
N MET A 42 -2.06 10.39 7.29
CA MET A 42 -0.73 10.56 7.89
C MET A 42 -0.47 12.01 8.31
N PHE A 43 -0.92 13.00 7.53
CA PHE A 43 -0.86 14.41 7.95
C PHE A 43 -1.70 14.68 9.20
N GLN A 44 -2.88 14.07 9.31
CA GLN A 44 -3.74 14.19 10.49
C GLN A 44 -3.15 13.51 11.75
N LEU A 45 -2.25 12.55 11.55
CA LEU A 45 -1.55 11.83 12.62
C LEU A 45 -0.17 12.44 12.95
N ASP A 46 0.06 13.69 12.59
CA ASP A 46 1.32 14.42 12.84
C ASP A 46 2.57 13.72 12.27
N SER A 47 2.42 13.01 11.15
CA SER A 47 3.51 12.29 10.47
C SER A 47 3.81 12.88 9.09
N PRO A 48 4.22 14.16 8.98
CA PRO A 48 4.33 14.88 7.70
C PRO A 48 5.38 14.28 6.77
N LEU A 49 6.51 13.79 7.29
CA LEU A 49 7.55 13.17 6.47
C LEU A 49 7.03 11.88 5.81
N ALA A 50 6.37 11.01 6.57
CA ALA A 50 5.78 9.80 6.02
C ALA A 50 4.70 10.12 4.98
N ALA A 51 3.87 11.12 5.23
CA ALA A 51 2.85 11.59 4.30
C ALA A 51 3.43 12.08 2.97
N VAL A 52 4.52 12.87 3.01
CA VAL A 52 5.19 13.35 1.78
C VAL A 52 5.80 12.20 1.00
N PHE A 53 6.43 11.22 1.66
CA PHE A 53 6.97 10.03 0.99
C PHE A 53 5.86 9.18 0.38
N GLU A 54 4.76 8.94 1.10
CA GLU A 54 3.61 8.19 0.58
C GLU A 54 3.04 8.86 -0.67
N LEU A 55 2.83 10.17 -0.63
CA LEU A 55 2.31 10.91 -1.77
C LEU A 55 3.25 10.85 -2.98
N SER A 56 4.55 11.06 -2.76
CA SER A 56 5.54 11.14 -3.84
C SER A 56 5.82 9.77 -4.45
N VAL A 57 5.98 8.74 -3.64
CA VAL A 57 6.39 7.40 -4.08
C VAL A 57 5.18 6.56 -4.47
N CYS A 58 4.24 6.35 -3.58
CA CYS A 58 3.14 5.41 -3.81
C CYS A 58 2.06 6.03 -4.70
N SER A 59 1.57 7.22 -4.37
CA SER A 59 0.55 7.90 -5.17
C SER A 59 1.12 8.41 -6.50
N GLY A 60 2.34 8.94 -6.51
CA GLY A 60 2.98 9.51 -7.71
C GLY A 60 3.74 8.47 -8.53
N LEU A 61 4.95 8.11 -8.11
CA LEU A 61 5.90 7.34 -8.91
C LEU A 61 5.39 5.94 -9.25
N VAL A 62 4.96 5.16 -8.24
CA VAL A 62 4.51 3.76 -8.45
C VAL A 62 3.29 3.73 -9.35
N SER A 63 2.32 4.63 -9.12
CA SER A 63 1.11 4.71 -9.96
C SER A 63 1.42 5.10 -11.39
N ALA A 64 2.33 6.05 -11.61
CA ALA A 64 2.77 6.44 -12.97
C ALA A 64 3.45 5.28 -13.70
N ILE A 65 4.32 4.52 -13.03
CA ILE A 65 4.99 3.34 -13.60
C ILE A 65 3.96 2.26 -13.95
N PHE A 66 3.00 1.97 -13.06
CA PHE A 66 1.94 0.99 -13.34
C PHE A 66 1.08 1.40 -14.53
N ILE A 67 0.64 2.65 -14.59
CA ILE A 67 -0.17 3.13 -15.71
C ILE A 67 0.60 3.03 -17.02
N SER A 68 1.88 3.44 -17.04
CA SER A 68 2.74 3.35 -18.22
C SER A 68 2.92 1.91 -18.67
N THR A 69 3.19 0.98 -17.74
CA THR A 69 3.36 -0.45 -18.04
C THR A 69 2.07 -1.07 -18.56
N ILE A 70 0.93 -0.73 -17.99
CA ILE A 70 -0.38 -1.23 -18.42
C ILE A 70 -0.72 -0.73 -19.82
N MET A 71 -0.36 0.52 -20.16
CA MET A 71 -0.59 1.06 -21.50
C MET A 71 0.24 0.36 -22.57
N LEU A 72 1.41 -0.14 -22.21
CA LEU A 72 2.30 -0.90 -23.11
C LEU A 72 1.88 -2.37 -23.26
N THR A 73 1.04 -2.87 -22.35
CA THR A 73 0.60 -4.28 -22.37
C THR A 73 -0.59 -4.47 -23.33
N LYS A 74 -0.68 -5.64 -23.96
CA LYS A 74 -1.81 -5.98 -24.84
C LYS A 74 -3.14 -5.84 -24.13
N ARG A 75 -4.10 -5.19 -24.79
CA ARG A 75 -5.46 -5.03 -24.27
C ARG A 75 -6.14 -6.40 -24.13
N VAL A 76 -6.64 -6.68 -22.94
CA VAL A 76 -7.42 -7.88 -22.67
C VAL A 76 -8.78 -7.77 -23.38
N THR A 77 -9.21 -8.84 -24.04
CA THR A 77 -10.49 -8.89 -24.77
C THR A 77 -11.67 -8.79 -23.81
N ALA A 78 -12.79 -8.26 -24.26
CA ALA A 78 -13.99 -8.12 -23.42
C ALA A 78 -14.47 -9.46 -22.83
N GLU A 79 -14.35 -10.53 -23.59
CA GLU A 79 -14.71 -11.89 -23.16
C GLU A 79 -13.82 -12.39 -22.02
N GLU A 80 -12.51 -12.18 -22.11
CA GLU A 80 -11.57 -12.52 -21.04
C GLU A 80 -11.83 -11.73 -19.76
N LEU A 81 -12.26 -10.47 -19.88
CA LEU A 81 -12.61 -9.64 -18.72
C LEU A 81 -13.84 -10.21 -17.99
N ILE A 82 -14.84 -10.71 -18.72
CA ILE A 82 -16.04 -11.31 -18.13
C ILE A 82 -15.68 -12.59 -17.38
N VAL A 83 -14.85 -13.46 -17.97
CA VAL A 83 -14.38 -14.70 -17.35
C VAL A 83 -13.56 -14.39 -16.08
N ARG A 84 -12.61 -13.47 -16.16
CA ARG A 84 -11.78 -13.04 -15.01
C ARG A 84 -12.64 -12.46 -13.89
N ARG A 85 -13.65 -11.66 -14.23
CA ARG A 85 -14.60 -11.08 -13.26
C ARG A 85 -15.39 -12.17 -12.53
N LYS A 86 -15.89 -13.16 -13.28
CA LYS A 86 -16.67 -14.28 -12.73
C LYS A 86 -15.84 -15.12 -11.75
N ILE A 87 -14.60 -15.47 -12.14
CA ILE A 87 -13.68 -16.22 -11.31
C ILE A 87 -13.32 -15.40 -10.05
N ARG A 88 -12.97 -14.13 -10.20
CA ARG A 88 -12.60 -13.29 -9.05
C ARG A 88 -13.77 -13.10 -8.08
N MET A 89 -14.98 -12.82 -8.57
CA MET A 89 -16.16 -12.73 -7.72
C MET A 89 -16.47 -14.06 -7.00
N ALA A 90 -16.31 -15.20 -7.68
CA ALA A 90 -16.56 -16.50 -7.07
C ALA A 90 -15.58 -16.82 -5.94
N TYR A 91 -14.28 -16.48 -6.11
CA TYR A 91 -13.24 -16.83 -5.14
C TYR A 91 -13.01 -15.75 -4.06
N PHE A 92 -13.26 -14.48 -4.35
CA PHE A 92 -12.87 -13.36 -3.47
C PHE A 92 -14.04 -12.53 -2.94
N TRP A 93 -15.29 -12.96 -3.18
CA TRP A 93 -16.46 -12.22 -2.66
C TRP A 93 -16.50 -12.14 -1.14
N PHE A 94 -15.91 -13.11 -0.44
CA PHE A 94 -15.86 -13.16 1.00
C PHE A 94 -14.79 -12.24 1.61
N LEU A 95 -13.81 -11.79 0.80
CA LEU A 95 -12.67 -11.01 1.28
C LEU A 95 -13.08 -9.68 1.93
N PRO A 96 -13.98 -8.85 1.36
CA PRO A 96 -14.47 -7.67 2.04
C PRO A 96 -15.19 -7.98 3.35
N ILE A 97 -15.90 -9.11 3.43
CA ILE A 97 -16.56 -9.55 4.65
C ILE A 97 -15.52 -9.90 5.73
N VAL A 98 -14.46 -10.62 5.36
CA VAL A 98 -13.36 -10.96 6.28
C VAL A 98 -12.66 -9.69 6.78
N VAL A 99 -12.40 -8.71 5.91
CA VAL A 99 -11.76 -7.44 6.30
C VAL A 99 -12.63 -6.67 7.28
N VAL A 100 -13.93 -6.56 7.02
CA VAL A 100 -14.86 -5.88 7.93
C VAL A 100 -14.98 -6.64 9.25
N ALA A 101 -15.11 -7.96 9.21
CA ALA A 101 -15.15 -8.79 10.41
C ALA A 101 -13.87 -8.66 11.25
N ALA A 102 -12.71 -8.71 10.60
CA ALA A 102 -11.41 -8.50 11.27
C ALA A 102 -11.32 -7.11 11.91
N ALA A 103 -11.78 -6.06 11.23
CA ALA A 103 -11.79 -4.71 11.75
C ALA A 103 -12.70 -4.60 12.99
N ILE A 104 -13.89 -5.23 12.96
CA ILE A 104 -14.80 -5.27 14.11
C ILE A 104 -14.16 -6.03 15.27
N VAL A 105 -13.59 -7.21 15.02
CA VAL A 105 -12.94 -8.03 16.06
C VAL A 105 -11.78 -7.26 16.68
N LEU A 106 -10.91 -6.64 15.89
CA LEU A 106 -9.80 -5.81 16.37
C LEU A 106 -10.29 -4.60 17.17
N SER A 107 -11.41 -4.01 16.79
CA SER A 107 -12.02 -2.89 17.52
C SER A 107 -12.61 -3.32 18.89
N LEU A 108 -13.12 -4.56 18.97
CA LEU A 108 -13.70 -5.12 20.21
C LEU A 108 -12.63 -5.68 21.15
N ILE A 109 -11.53 -6.18 20.62
CA ILE A 109 -10.41 -6.67 21.41
C ILE A 109 -9.63 -5.45 21.91
N HIS A 110 -9.91 -5.02 23.13
CA HIS A 110 -9.02 -4.14 23.88
C HIS A 110 -7.75 -4.95 24.19
N ILE A 111 -6.83 -5.01 23.25
CA ILE A 111 -5.47 -5.49 23.54
C ILE A 111 -4.85 -4.36 24.35
N PRO A 112 -4.55 -4.55 25.64
CA PRO A 112 -3.76 -3.59 26.37
C PRO A 112 -2.34 -3.69 25.84
N VAL A 113 -2.11 -3.08 24.68
CA VAL A 113 -0.78 -2.98 24.11
C VAL A 113 -0.12 -1.86 24.87
N ASP A 114 0.48 -2.24 26.00
CA ASP A 114 1.33 -1.36 26.78
C ASP A 114 2.65 -1.17 26.00
N PHE A 115 2.54 -0.58 24.80
CA PHE A 115 3.67 -0.07 24.06
C PHE A 115 4.20 1.10 24.86
N LYS A 116 5.11 0.82 25.78
CA LYS A 116 6.05 1.84 26.24
C LYS A 116 6.89 2.23 25.03
N LEU A 117 6.31 3.12 24.22
CA LEU A 117 7.09 3.81 23.19
C LEU A 117 8.25 4.46 23.93
N PRO A 118 9.51 4.19 23.53
CA PRO A 118 10.62 4.93 24.09
C PRO A 118 10.29 6.42 23.97
N GLU A 119 10.58 7.18 25.02
CA GLU A 119 10.38 8.63 25.00
C GLU A 119 10.98 9.20 23.73
N PRO A 120 10.24 10.09 23.02
CA PRO A 120 10.75 10.67 21.80
C PRO A 120 12.11 11.31 22.13
N PRO A 121 13.18 10.97 21.38
CA PRO A 121 14.49 11.54 21.62
C PRO A 121 14.36 13.08 21.55
N ALA A 122 14.97 13.76 22.50
CA ALA A 122 14.96 15.22 22.60
C ALA A 122 15.58 15.89 21.35
N GLU A 123 16.23 15.14 20.49
CA GLU A 123 16.84 15.56 19.24
C GLU A 123 15.86 15.40 18.07
N ASN A 124 15.39 16.54 17.52
CA ASN A 124 14.54 16.57 16.33
C ASN A 124 15.31 16.34 15.00
N ASN A 125 16.56 15.89 15.06
CA ASN A 125 17.37 15.64 13.87
C ASN A 125 17.14 14.21 13.34
N VAL A 126 16.29 14.11 12.30
CA VAL A 126 15.95 12.84 11.65
C VAL A 126 17.19 12.04 11.22
N LYS A 127 18.24 12.73 10.75
CA LYS A 127 19.49 12.12 10.33
C LYS A 127 20.17 11.40 11.52
N ASN A 128 20.23 12.06 12.67
CA ASN A 128 20.86 11.52 13.87
C ASN A 128 20.06 10.34 14.44
N ILE A 129 18.74 10.45 14.43
CA ILE A 129 17.85 9.35 14.85
C ILE A 129 18.03 8.12 13.96
N MET A 130 18.04 8.30 12.63
CA MET A 130 18.20 7.18 11.68
C MET A 130 19.55 6.50 11.84
N TRP A 131 20.65 7.26 11.91
CA TRP A 131 21.99 6.68 11.89
C TRP A 131 22.45 6.15 13.24
N ASN A 132 22.03 6.74 14.34
CA ASN A 132 22.52 6.38 15.68
C ASN A 132 21.54 5.56 16.51
N LEU A 133 20.21 5.81 16.35
CA LEU A 133 19.21 5.14 17.17
C LEU A 133 18.45 4.03 16.42
N ARG A 134 18.35 4.12 15.09
CA ARG A 134 17.59 3.18 14.26
C ARG A 134 18.43 2.49 13.18
N HIS A 135 19.70 2.22 13.46
CA HIS A 135 20.58 1.55 12.51
C HIS A 135 20.09 0.15 12.09
N LEU A 136 19.35 -0.56 12.95
CA LEU A 136 18.74 -1.85 12.60
C LEU A 136 17.64 -1.69 11.53
N ASP A 137 16.84 -0.62 11.63
CA ASP A 137 15.83 -0.32 10.61
C ASP A 137 16.46 0.00 9.25
N LEU A 138 17.61 0.69 9.26
CA LEU A 138 18.40 0.94 8.05
C LEU A 138 18.91 -0.35 7.40
N LEU A 139 19.43 -1.30 8.20
CA LEU A 139 19.84 -2.61 7.68
C LEU A 139 18.66 -3.37 7.08
N GLY A 140 17.49 -3.33 7.72
CA GLY A 140 16.26 -3.90 7.20
C GLY A 140 15.86 -3.30 5.84
N GLN A 141 15.95 -1.97 5.71
CA GLN A 141 15.65 -1.29 4.45
C GLN A 141 16.63 -1.64 3.33
N ILE A 142 17.93 -1.74 3.64
CA ILE A 142 18.94 -2.20 2.68
C ILE A 142 18.64 -3.62 2.22
N ALA A 143 18.27 -4.53 3.11
CA ALA A 143 17.89 -5.90 2.77
C ALA A 143 16.67 -5.94 1.85
N ILE A 144 15.64 -5.11 2.09
CA ILE A 144 14.45 -5.01 1.25
C ILE A 144 14.81 -4.49 -0.14
N LEU A 145 15.63 -3.44 -0.23
CA LEU A 145 16.09 -2.89 -1.50
C LEU A 145 16.89 -3.91 -2.31
N LEU A 146 17.82 -4.63 -1.67
CA LEU A 146 18.59 -5.69 -2.32
C LEU A 146 17.68 -6.82 -2.82
N THR A 147 16.72 -7.24 -2.02
CA THR A 147 15.73 -8.27 -2.42
C THR A 147 14.93 -7.80 -3.63
N GLY A 148 14.51 -6.55 -3.67
CA GLY A 148 13.81 -5.96 -4.82
C GLY A 148 14.68 -5.95 -6.08
N VAL A 149 15.94 -5.54 -5.96
CA VAL A 149 16.91 -5.55 -7.08
C VAL A 149 17.15 -6.97 -7.59
N PHE A 150 17.38 -7.93 -6.68
CA PHE A 150 17.55 -9.34 -7.07
C PHE A 150 16.29 -9.91 -7.75
N GLY A 151 15.10 -9.56 -7.28
CA GLY A 151 13.83 -9.94 -7.91
C GLY A 151 13.74 -9.44 -9.35
N VAL A 152 14.08 -8.18 -9.58
CA VAL A 152 14.10 -7.59 -10.93
C VAL A 152 15.15 -8.26 -11.81
N VAL A 153 16.37 -8.45 -11.30
CA VAL A 153 17.46 -9.10 -12.07
C VAL A 153 17.11 -10.51 -12.48
N THR A 154 16.50 -11.30 -11.58
CA THR A 154 16.05 -12.67 -11.90
C THR A 154 14.96 -12.68 -12.97
N LEU A 155 13.97 -11.81 -12.89
CA LEU A 155 12.93 -11.69 -13.91
C LEU A 155 13.50 -11.38 -15.30
N PHE A 156 14.44 -10.46 -15.40
CA PHE A 156 15.06 -10.12 -16.69
C PHE A 156 16.07 -11.18 -17.19
N LYS A 157 16.63 -12.00 -16.31
CA LYS A 157 17.54 -13.08 -16.68
C LYS A 157 16.81 -14.24 -17.35
N GLU A 158 15.62 -14.61 -16.87
CA GLU A 158 14.81 -15.68 -17.47
C GLU A 158 14.33 -15.35 -18.88
N TRP A 159 14.09 -14.06 -19.18
CA TRP A 159 13.64 -13.61 -20.51
C TRP A 159 14.68 -13.76 -21.64
N LYS A 160 15.90 -14.13 -21.32
CA LYS A 160 17.00 -14.24 -22.30
C LYS A 160 17.25 -15.67 -22.78
N HIS A 161 16.48 -16.66 -22.31
CA HIS A 161 16.66 -18.09 -22.59
C HIS A 161 15.55 -18.73 -23.44
N ASP A 162 14.54 -17.96 -23.88
CA ASP A 162 13.52 -18.34 -24.86
C ASP A 162 13.72 -17.50 -26.14
#